data_69743454ea703db912c09eeb4c252447
#
_entry.id   69743454ea703db912c09eeb4c252447
#
_cell.length_a   1.000
_cell.length_b   1.000
_cell.length_c   1.000
_cell.angle_alpha   90.00
_cell.angle_beta   90.00
_cell.angle_gamma   90.00
#
_symmetry.space_group_name_H-M   'P 1'
#
loop_
_entity.id
_entity.type
_entity.pdbx_description
1 polymer ?
#
loop_
_entity_poly.entity_id
_entity_poly.type
_entity_poly.pdbx_seq_one_letter_code
_entity_poly.pdbx_strand_id
1 'polypeptide(L)'
;LGGLLQLCQGRRGVQIDLTYAGGRAMLVYRLPLNEVVFDFYDRLKSISKGYASFDYELDGYGENDLVKLEIRVNEEPVDALAMIVHRSNAESRGRGMCERLKDLIPRQMFKIAIQAAIGGKIIARENVSALRKDVTAKCYGGDISRKKKLLEKQKKGKAKMRQYGNVEIPQSAFIAALKMGDE
;
A
#
# COMPACT_ATOMS: atom_id res chain seq x y z
N LEU A 1 -2.63 0.90 31.35
CA LEU A 1 -1.54 -0.05 31.12
C LEU A 1 -1.86 -0.99 29.95
N GLY A 2 -3.04 -1.66 29.92
CA GLY A 2 -3.39 -2.63 28.90
C GLY A 2 -3.31 -2.11 27.45
N GLY A 3 -3.79 -0.90 27.20
CA GLY A 3 -3.70 -0.28 25.87
C GLY A 3 -2.26 -0.02 25.40
N LEU A 4 -1.34 0.28 26.32
CA LEU A 4 0.08 0.46 26.00
C LEU A 4 0.76 -0.88 25.68
N LEU A 5 0.42 -1.94 26.40
CA LEU A 5 0.88 -3.30 26.09
C LEU A 5 0.41 -3.72 24.69
N GLN A 6 -0.84 -3.50 24.37
CA GLN A 6 -1.39 -3.79 23.04
C GLN A 6 -0.72 -2.96 21.93
N LEU A 7 -0.44 -1.67 22.19
CA LEU A 7 0.28 -0.83 21.24
C LEU A 7 1.67 -1.41 20.94
N CYS A 8 2.45 -1.73 21.98
CA CYS A 8 3.79 -2.28 21.81
C CYS A 8 3.77 -3.65 21.10
N GLN A 9 2.85 -4.54 21.48
CA GLN A 9 2.69 -5.85 20.82
C GLN A 9 2.27 -5.72 19.37
N GLY A 10 1.33 -4.82 19.06
CA GLY A 10 0.90 -4.53 17.68
C GLY A 10 2.00 -3.96 16.78
N ARG A 11 3.05 -3.37 17.40
CA ARG A 11 4.24 -2.86 16.74
C ARG A 11 5.42 -3.85 16.75
N ARG A 12 5.13 -5.13 16.88
CA ARG A 12 6.12 -6.22 16.91
C ARG A 12 7.11 -6.10 18.08
N GLY A 13 6.67 -5.48 19.16
CA GLY A 13 7.48 -5.29 20.35
C GLY A 13 7.62 -6.58 21.16
N VAL A 14 8.83 -6.83 21.64
CA VAL A 14 9.14 -7.89 22.59
C VAL A 14 9.28 -7.27 23.96
N GLN A 15 8.43 -7.66 24.91
CA GLN A 15 8.51 -7.20 26.28
C GLN A 15 9.77 -7.74 26.96
N ILE A 16 10.58 -6.85 27.49
CA ILE A 16 11.78 -7.21 28.25
C ILE A 16 11.48 -7.17 29.74
N ASP A 17 10.84 -6.09 30.21
CA ASP A 17 10.55 -5.92 31.63
C ASP A 17 9.27 -5.12 31.87
N LEU A 18 8.67 -5.32 33.03
CA LEU A 18 7.55 -4.54 33.56
C LEU A 18 7.73 -4.39 35.07
N THR A 19 8.08 -3.19 35.50
CA THR A 19 8.26 -2.86 36.90
C THR A 19 7.32 -1.78 37.35
N TYR A 20 7.10 -1.69 38.66
CA TYR A 20 6.29 -0.66 39.29
C TYR A 20 7.14 0.11 40.29
N ALA A 21 7.19 1.42 40.13
CA ALA A 21 7.88 2.32 41.04
C ALA A 21 6.91 3.43 41.49
N GLY A 22 6.61 3.46 42.80
CA GLY A 22 5.76 4.51 43.37
C GLY A 22 4.41 4.69 42.72
N GLY A 23 3.76 3.60 42.31
CA GLY A 23 2.45 3.62 41.61
C GLY A 23 2.51 3.91 40.10
N ARG A 24 3.69 4.08 39.54
CA ARG A 24 3.92 4.22 38.10
C ARG A 24 4.43 2.90 37.54
N ALA A 25 3.89 2.49 36.36
CA ALA A 25 4.38 1.34 35.64
C ALA A 25 5.49 1.77 34.67
N MET A 26 6.63 1.08 34.72
CA MET A 26 7.70 1.19 33.73
C MET A 26 7.71 -0.05 32.86
N LEU A 27 7.56 0.16 31.56
CA LEU A 27 7.56 -0.87 30.53
C LEU A 27 8.86 -0.78 29.75
N VAL A 28 9.57 -1.88 29.62
CA VAL A 28 10.75 -1.99 28.77
C VAL A 28 10.44 -2.93 27.62
N TYR A 29 10.54 -2.41 26.41
CA TYR A 29 10.26 -3.15 25.18
C TYR A 29 11.39 -2.99 24.18
N ARG A 30 11.70 -4.07 23.49
CA ARG A 30 12.53 -4.05 22.29
C ARG A 30 11.61 -3.92 21.09
N LEU A 31 11.74 -2.82 20.34
CA LEU A 31 10.88 -2.48 19.20
C LEU A 31 11.71 -2.24 17.94
N PRO A 32 11.25 -2.66 16.76
CA PRO A 32 11.89 -2.23 15.52
C PRO A 32 11.81 -0.70 15.35
N LEU A 33 12.92 -0.06 15.04
CA LEU A 33 13.00 1.40 14.96
C LEU A 33 11.96 1.98 13.98
N ASN A 34 11.73 1.30 12.87
CA ASN A 34 10.73 1.70 11.87
C ASN A 34 9.29 1.76 12.41
N GLU A 35 8.97 1.03 13.47
CA GLU A 35 7.65 1.04 14.11
C GLU A 35 7.51 2.17 15.16
N VAL A 36 8.62 2.82 15.51
CA VAL A 36 8.67 3.88 16.53
C VAL A 36 8.71 5.28 15.91
N VAL A 37 9.39 5.43 14.77
CA VAL A 37 9.74 6.73 14.20
C VAL A 37 8.53 7.55 13.74
N PHE A 38 7.44 6.93 13.27
CA PHE A 38 6.34 7.67 12.65
C PHE A 38 5.28 8.14 13.67
N ASP A 39 4.36 7.27 14.05
CA ASP A 39 3.16 7.64 14.81
C ASP A 39 3.09 7.05 16.22
N PHE A 40 4.16 6.37 16.67
CA PHE A 40 4.17 5.69 17.95
C PHE A 40 3.97 6.64 19.13
N TYR A 41 4.63 7.80 19.10
CA TYR A 41 4.53 8.80 20.17
C TYR A 41 3.11 9.34 20.27
N ASP A 42 2.49 9.68 19.16
CA ASP A 42 1.14 10.25 19.14
C ASP A 42 0.11 9.23 19.62
N ARG A 43 0.24 7.98 19.21
CA ARG A 43 -0.60 6.89 19.71
C ARG A 43 -0.39 6.61 21.20
N LEU A 44 0.85 6.62 21.64
CA LEU A 44 1.18 6.45 23.07
C LEU A 44 0.54 7.56 23.92
N LYS A 45 0.63 8.81 23.50
CA LYS A 45 -0.03 9.95 24.15
C LYS A 45 -1.55 9.84 24.12
N SER A 46 -2.12 9.49 22.97
CA SER A 46 -3.56 9.32 22.82
C SER A 46 -4.12 8.23 23.75
N ILE A 47 -3.53 7.05 23.77
CA ILE A 47 -3.97 5.91 24.59
C ILE A 47 -3.81 6.21 26.08
N SER A 48 -2.76 6.92 26.46
CA SER A 48 -2.48 7.27 27.85
C SER A 48 -3.13 8.56 28.32
N LYS A 49 -3.92 9.23 27.48
CA LYS A 49 -4.49 10.57 27.75
C LYS A 49 -3.42 11.59 28.15
N GLY A 50 -2.23 11.50 27.53
CA GLY A 50 -1.10 12.39 27.75
C GLY A 50 -0.17 12.00 28.90
N TYR A 51 -0.50 11.00 29.71
CA TYR A 51 0.27 10.65 30.91
C TYR A 51 1.56 9.87 30.63
N ALA A 52 1.58 9.01 29.60
CA ALA A 52 2.77 8.24 29.27
C ALA A 52 3.85 9.10 28.60
N SER A 53 5.08 8.82 28.92
CA SER A 53 6.28 9.29 28.20
C SER A 53 7.11 8.08 27.84
N PHE A 54 7.97 8.20 26.83
CA PHE A 54 8.97 7.19 26.54
C PHE A 54 10.30 7.82 26.22
N ASP A 55 11.32 7.06 26.47
CA ASP A 55 12.68 7.29 26.04
C ASP A 55 13.16 6.05 25.30
N TYR A 56 14.16 6.16 24.45
CA TYR A 56 14.67 5.03 23.69
C TYR A 56 16.18 5.10 23.52
N GLU A 57 16.78 3.94 23.44
CA GLU A 57 18.19 3.75 23.11
C GLU A 57 18.30 2.74 21.94
N LEU A 58 19.38 2.83 21.18
CA LEU A 58 19.65 1.90 20.09
C LEU A 58 20.29 0.63 20.66
N ASP A 59 19.57 -0.48 20.50
CA ASP A 59 19.99 -1.81 21.00
C ASP A 59 20.76 -2.63 19.93
N GLY A 60 21.02 -2.05 18.77
CA GLY A 60 21.71 -2.70 17.66
C GLY A 60 20.80 -3.27 16.58
N TYR A 61 21.31 -4.24 15.83
CA TYR A 61 20.60 -4.89 14.73
C TYR A 61 20.15 -6.29 15.13
N GLY A 62 18.93 -6.63 14.79
CA GLY A 62 18.35 -7.96 15.00
C GLY A 62 17.85 -8.58 13.71
N GLU A 63 17.88 -9.89 13.61
CA GLU A 63 17.28 -10.63 12.50
C GLU A 63 15.77 -10.46 12.51
N ASN A 64 15.19 -10.26 11.31
CA ASN A 64 13.74 -10.09 11.14
C ASN A 64 13.31 -10.65 9.79
N ASP A 65 12.09 -11.16 9.70
CA ASP A 65 11.54 -11.66 8.43
C ASP A 65 11.07 -10.49 7.55
N LEU A 66 12.05 -9.78 6.98
CA LEU A 66 11.83 -8.65 6.09
C LEU A 66 11.81 -9.10 4.65
N VAL A 67 10.91 -8.53 3.88
CA VAL A 67 10.77 -8.80 2.44
C VAL A 67 10.72 -7.50 1.65
N LYS A 68 11.27 -7.51 0.44
CA LYS A 68 11.09 -6.43 -0.52
C LYS A 68 9.71 -6.54 -1.13
N LEU A 69 8.86 -5.56 -0.87
CA LEU A 69 7.58 -5.38 -1.52
C LEU A 69 7.77 -4.50 -2.75
N GLU A 70 7.49 -5.05 -3.92
CA GLU A 70 7.57 -4.35 -5.20
C GLU A 70 6.18 -3.96 -5.67
N ILE A 71 6.03 -2.74 -6.16
CA ILE A 71 4.83 -2.28 -6.84
C ILE A 71 5.09 -2.28 -8.34
N ARG A 72 4.19 -2.91 -9.09
CA ARG A 72 4.24 -2.97 -10.55
C ARG A 72 3.03 -2.30 -11.15
N VAL A 73 3.27 -1.46 -12.12
CA VAL A 73 2.22 -0.78 -12.88
C VAL A 73 2.32 -1.23 -14.34
N ASN A 74 1.26 -1.83 -14.85
CA ASN A 74 1.23 -2.46 -16.18
C ASN A 74 2.35 -3.48 -16.41
N GLU A 75 2.64 -4.28 -15.36
CA GLU A 75 3.67 -5.33 -15.31
C GLU A 75 5.11 -4.82 -15.14
N GLU A 76 5.34 -3.50 -15.25
CA GLU A 76 6.65 -2.87 -15.04
C GLU A 76 6.85 -2.48 -13.57
N PRO A 77 8.00 -2.80 -12.96
CA PRO A 77 8.29 -2.42 -11.58
C PRO A 77 8.50 -0.91 -11.46
N VAL A 78 8.00 -0.33 -10.38
CA VAL A 78 8.17 1.09 -10.03
C VAL A 78 9.08 1.17 -8.81
N ASP A 79 10.37 1.37 -9.01
CA ASP A 79 11.38 1.32 -7.95
C ASP A 79 11.13 2.36 -6.85
N ALA A 80 10.62 3.54 -7.19
CA ALA A 80 10.30 4.59 -6.23
C ALA A 80 9.20 4.20 -5.22
N LEU A 81 8.41 3.16 -5.50
CA LEU A 81 7.37 2.63 -4.63
C LEU A 81 7.76 1.30 -3.97
N ALA A 82 8.98 0.81 -4.23
CA ALA A 82 9.48 -0.38 -3.57
C ALA A 82 9.80 -0.08 -2.09
N MET A 83 9.46 -1.01 -1.21
CA MET A 83 9.68 -0.85 0.22
C MET A 83 10.09 -2.15 0.88
N ILE A 84 10.84 -2.04 1.99
CA ILE A 84 11.14 -3.17 2.88
C ILE A 84 10.08 -3.22 3.96
N VAL A 85 9.39 -4.34 4.08
CA VAL A 85 8.33 -4.55 5.06
C VAL A 85 8.47 -5.91 5.74
N HIS A 86 7.92 -6.04 6.93
CA HIS A 86 7.82 -7.35 7.56
C HIS A 86 6.82 -8.22 6.79
N ARG A 87 7.11 -9.51 6.62
CA ARG A 87 6.31 -10.45 5.83
C ARG A 87 4.86 -10.50 6.26
N SER A 88 4.56 -10.45 7.58
CA SER A 88 3.19 -10.46 8.09
C SER A 88 2.35 -9.26 7.62
N ASN A 89 2.99 -8.11 7.41
CA ASN A 89 2.32 -6.85 7.04
C ASN A 89 2.34 -6.61 5.52
N ALA A 90 3.08 -7.43 4.77
CA ALA A 90 3.32 -7.20 3.35
C ALA A 90 2.03 -7.25 2.52
N GLU A 91 1.11 -8.18 2.82
CA GLU A 91 -0.17 -8.27 2.08
C GLU A 91 -1.06 -7.04 2.34
N SER A 92 -1.24 -6.67 3.60
CA SER A 92 -2.05 -5.51 4.01
C SER A 92 -1.48 -4.21 3.42
N ARG A 93 -0.16 -3.99 3.54
CA ARG A 93 0.53 -2.84 2.94
C ARG A 93 0.45 -2.84 1.42
N GLY A 94 0.67 -3.98 0.78
CA GLY A 94 0.57 -4.11 -0.68
C GLY A 94 -0.83 -3.83 -1.20
N ARG A 95 -1.86 -4.32 -0.53
CA ARG A 95 -3.26 -4.07 -0.87
C ARG A 95 -3.61 -2.59 -0.75
N GLY A 96 -3.33 -1.97 0.40
CA GLY A 96 -3.58 -0.55 0.61
C GLY A 96 -2.85 0.35 -0.39
N MET A 97 -1.61 0.01 -0.76
CA MET A 97 -0.87 0.72 -1.81
C MET A 97 -1.54 0.59 -3.18
N CYS A 98 -1.97 -0.62 -3.56
CA CYS A 98 -2.66 -0.85 -4.83
C CYS A 98 -4.00 -0.10 -4.91
N GLU A 99 -4.79 -0.08 -3.83
CA GLU A 99 -6.06 0.64 -3.73
C GLU A 99 -5.84 2.15 -3.86
N ARG A 100 -4.89 2.71 -3.13
CA ARG A 100 -4.56 4.14 -3.19
C ARG A 100 -4.05 4.56 -4.58
N LEU A 101 -3.16 3.79 -5.18
CA LEU A 101 -2.68 4.06 -6.54
C LEU A 101 -3.79 3.99 -7.59
N LYS A 102 -4.76 3.10 -7.43
CA LYS A 102 -5.93 3.02 -8.31
C LYS A 102 -6.74 4.32 -8.33
N ASP A 103 -6.86 4.99 -7.18
CA ASP A 103 -7.60 6.24 -7.07
C ASP A 103 -6.78 7.44 -7.57
N LEU A 104 -5.46 7.38 -7.43
CA LEU A 104 -4.53 8.45 -7.82
C LEU A 104 -4.14 8.43 -9.29
N ILE A 105 -4.06 7.25 -9.91
CA ILE A 105 -3.69 7.12 -11.33
C ILE A 105 -4.91 7.42 -12.21
N PRO A 106 -4.82 8.42 -13.10
CA PRO A 106 -5.93 8.77 -13.97
C PRO A 106 -6.24 7.66 -14.97
N ARG A 107 -7.51 7.49 -15.32
CA ARG A 107 -7.94 6.55 -16.35
C ARG A 107 -7.34 6.90 -17.69
N GLN A 108 -6.77 5.91 -18.37
CA GLN A 108 -6.20 6.03 -19.71
C GLN A 108 -7.02 5.24 -20.73
N MET A 109 -6.61 5.25 -22.00
CA MET A 109 -7.33 4.58 -23.08
C MET A 109 -7.30 3.05 -23.00
N PHE A 110 -6.47 2.49 -22.09
CA PHE A 110 -6.34 1.06 -21.82
C PHE A 110 -6.44 0.78 -20.31
N LYS A 111 -6.68 -0.47 -19.96
CA LYS A 111 -6.74 -0.92 -18.57
C LYS A 111 -5.33 -1.00 -17.99
N ILE A 112 -5.10 -0.35 -16.85
CA ILE A 112 -3.84 -0.39 -16.12
C ILE A 112 -3.98 -1.41 -14.99
N ALA A 113 -3.06 -2.36 -14.92
CA ALA A 113 -2.94 -3.29 -13.80
C ALA A 113 -1.94 -2.73 -12.79
N ILE A 114 -2.34 -2.65 -11.52
CA ILE A 114 -1.48 -2.29 -10.40
C ILE A 114 -1.32 -3.55 -9.56
N GLN A 115 -0.09 -3.93 -9.26
CA GLN A 115 0.21 -5.18 -8.59
C GLN A 115 1.26 -4.95 -7.50
N ALA A 116 1.06 -5.59 -6.36
CA ALA A 116 2.07 -5.70 -5.33
C ALA A 116 2.64 -7.12 -5.36
N ALA A 117 3.96 -7.26 -5.34
CA ALA A 117 4.65 -8.54 -5.47
C ALA A 117 5.80 -8.67 -4.47
N ILE A 118 6.08 -9.90 -4.06
CA ILE A 118 7.24 -10.29 -3.26
C ILE A 118 7.97 -11.40 -4.01
N GLY A 119 9.24 -11.16 -4.38
CA GLY A 119 10.04 -12.16 -5.08
C GLY A 119 9.38 -12.69 -6.36
N GLY A 120 8.66 -11.84 -7.10
CA GLY A 120 7.93 -12.20 -8.31
C GLY A 120 6.51 -12.74 -8.08
N LYS A 121 6.15 -13.16 -6.87
CA LYS A 121 4.78 -13.60 -6.53
C LYS A 121 3.88 -12.39 -6.27
N ILE A 122 2.80 -12.28 -7.03
CA ILE A 122 1.78 -11.24 -6.83
C ILE A 122 0.96 -11.57 -5.59
N ILE A 123 0.90 -10.64 -4.64
CA ILE A 123 0.15 -10.77 -3.37
C ILE A 123 -1.10 -9.90 -3.32
N ALA A 124 -1.11 -8.80 -4.08
CA ALA A 124 -2.30 -7.96 -4.23
C ALA A 124 -2.38 -7.40 -5.66
N ARG A 125 -3.59 -7.12 -6.13
CA ARG A 125 -3.82 -6.58 -7.46
C ARG A 125 -5.06 -5.70 -7.49
N GLU A 126 -4.92 -4.53 -8.10
CA GLU A 126 -6.00 -3.62 -8.46
C GLU A 126 -5.93 -3.24 -9.94
N ASN A 127 -7.01 -2.66 -10.46
CA ASN A 127 -7.05 -2.26 -11.86
C ASN A 127 -7.72 -0.91 -12.01
N VAL A 128 -7.07 -0.01 -12.76
CA VAL A 128 -7.69 1.23 -13.25
C VAL A 128 -8.41 0.93 -14.56
N SER A 129 -9.70 1.20 -14.60
CA SER A 129 -10.53 0.93 -15.79
C SER A 129 -10.15 1.85 -16.95
N ALA A 130 -10.14 1.31 -18.17
CA ALA A 130 -9.93 2.12 -19.36
C ALA A 130 -11.07 3.12 -19.60
N LEU A 131 -10.72 4.27 -20.17
CA LEU A 131 -11.71 5.17 -20.77
C LEU A 131 -12.45 4.41 -21.89
N ARG A 132 -13.78 4.54 -21.91
CA ARG A 132 -14.63 3.89 -22.91
C ARG A 132 -15.28 4.95 -23.81
N LYS A 133 -14.97 4.90 -25.10
CA LYS A 133 -15.76 5.64 -26.10
C LYS A 133 -17.02 4.85 -26.41
N ASP A 134 -18.15 5.51 -26.49
CA ASP A 134 -19.38 4.90 -26.98
C ASP A 134 -19.31 4.79 -28.52
N VAL A 135 -18.74 3.69 -28.98
CA VAL A 135 -18.59 3.40 -30.43
C VAL A 135 -19.90 2.93 -31.05
N THR A 136 -20.95 2.68 -30.25
CA THR A 136 -22.24 2.19 -30.66
C THR A 136 -23.32 3.27 -30.70
N ALA A 137 -23.01 4.50 -30.21
CA ALA A 137 -23.98 5.61 -30.15
C ALA A 137 -24.67 5.94 -31.45
N LYS A 138 -24.00 5.77 -32.62
CA LYS A 138 -24.53 6.02 -33.95
C LYS A 138 -25.15 4.78 -34.60
N CYS A 139 -25.24 3.65 -33.91
CA CYS A 139 -25.88 2.43 -34.43
C CYS A 139 -27.35 2.44 -34.07
N TYR A 140 -28.15 3.17 -34.83
CA TYR A 140 -29.61 3.13 -34.78
C TYR A 140 -30.13 1.87 -35.46
N GLY A 141 -31.07 1.18 -34.82
CA GLY A 141 -31.65 -0.06 -35.34
C GLY A 141 -30.88 -1.32 -34.97
N GLY A 142 -31.56 -2.45 -35.02
CA GLY A 142 -31.18 -3.71 -34.39
C GLY A 142 -30.01 -4.50 -34.99
N ASP A 143 -29.08 -3.89 -35.73
CA ASP A 143 -27.90 -4.62 -36.25
C ASP A 143 -26.93 -5.00 -35.14
N ILE A 144 -27.20 -6.11 -34.46
CA ILE A 144 -26.41 -6.71 -33.40
C ILE A 144 -25.02 -7.07 -33.92
N SER A 145 -24.90 -7.52 -35.17
CA SER A 145 -23.64 -7.94 -35.77
C SER A 145 -22.66 -6.77 -35.91
N ARG A 146 -23.16 -5.62 -36.38
CA ARG A 146 -22.35 -4.39 -36.49
C ARG A 146 -21.89 -3.86 -35.12
N LYS A 147 -22.79 -3.84 -34.12
CA LYS A 147 -22.45 -3.45 -32.77
C LYS A 147 -21.33 -4.35 -32.20
N LYS A 148 -21.45 -5.67 -32.39
CA LYS A 148 -20.47 -6.66 -31.94
C LYS A 148 -19.09 -6.44 -32.58
N LYS A 149 -19.04 -6.25 -33.90
CA LYS A 149 -17.81 -5.95 -34.66
C LYS A 149 -17.14 -4.67 -34.17
N LEU A 150 -17.88 -3.60 -33.90
CA LEU A 150 -17.33 -2.33 -33.39
C LEU A 150 -16.76 -2.49 -31.99
N LEU A 151 -17.42 -3.22 -31.11
CA LEU A 151 -16.93 -3.51 -29.75
C LEU A 151 -15.67 -4.39 -29.78
N GLU A 152 -15.61 -5.39 -30.65
CA GLU A 152 -14.41 -6.22 -30.84
C GLU A 152 -13.23 -5.42 -31.39
N LYS A 153 -13.46 -4.54 -32.36
CA LYS A 153 -12.43 -3.64 -32.88
C LYS A 153 -11.89 -2.70 -31.78
N GLN A 154 -12.78 -2.16 -30.95
CA GLN A 154 -12.37 -1.35 -29.80
C GLN A 154 -11.53 -2.16 -28.80
N LYS A 155 -11.94 -3.40 -28.50
CA LYS A 155 -11.21 -4.31 -27.61
C LYS A 155 -9.80 -4.61 -28.12
N LYS A 156 -9.67 -4.94 -29.41
CA LYS A 156 -8.37 -5.18 -30.06
C LYS A 156 -7.48 -3.93 -30.06
N GLY A 157 -8.05 -2.75 -30.32
CA GLY A 157 -7.32 -1.48 -30.27
C GLY A 157 -6.78 -1.17 -28.88
N LYS A 158 -7.58 -1.40 -27.82
CA LYS A 158 -7.15 -1.23 -26.42
C LYS A 158 -6.05 -2.22 -26.01
N ALA A 159 -6.12 -3.46 -26.49
CA ALA A 159 -5.06 -4.44 -26.24
C ALA A 159 -3.72 -4.02 -26.87
N LYS A 160 -3.75 -3.49 -28.12
CA LYS A 160 -2.56 -2.92 -28.74
C LYS A 160 -2.01 -1.71 -27.98
N MET A 161 -2.87 -0.78 -27.55
CA MET A 161 -2.46 0.39 -26.77
C MET A 161 -1.81 -0.01 -25.44
N ARG A 162 -2.30 -1.05 -24.77
CA ARG A 162 -1.68 -1.58 -23.55
C ARG A 162 -0.27 -2.12 -23.79
N GLN A 163 -0.02 -2.71 -24.94
CA GLN A 163 1.28 -3.31 -25.28
C GLN A 163 2.37 -2.26 -25.53
N TYR A 164 2.01 -1.09 -26.04
CA TYR A 164 2.94 -0.02 -26.45
C TYR A 164 2.81 1.27 -25.62
N GLY A 165 1.78 1.37 -24.77
CA GLY A 165 1.53 2.58 -23.99
C GLY A 165 2.31 2.61 -22.69
N ASN A 166 3.14 3.61 -22.50
CA ASN A 166 3.71 3.94 -21.20
C ASN A 166 2.60 4.49 -20.30
N VAL A 167 2.62 4.07 -19.04
CA VAL A 167 1.70 4.60 -18.02
C VAL A 167 2.36 5.82 -17.38
N GLU A 168 1.82 7.00 -17.61
CA GLU A 168 2.24 8.19 -16.88
C GLU A 168 1.64 8.17 -15.48
N ILE A 169 2.50 8.12 -14.48
CA ILE A 169 2.13 8.25 -13.08
C ILE A 169 2.44 9.68 -12.67
N PRO A 170 1.46 10.52 -12.29
CA PRO A 170 1.71 11.89 -11.84
C PRO A 170 2.62 11.91 -10.60
N GLN A 171 3.53 12.87 -10.51
CA GLN A 171 4.41 13.01 -9.35
C GLN A 171 3.62 13.12 -8.03
N SER A 172 2.47 13.79 -8.06
CA SER A 172 1.55 13.87 -6.91
C SER A 172 1.06 12.51 -6.43
N ALA A 173 0.90 11.53 -7.34
CA ALA A 173 0.50 10.17 -6.99
C ALA A 173 1.60 9.43 -6.23
N PHE A 174 2.87 9.64 -6.58
CA PHE A 174 4.00 9.08 -5.81
C PHE A 174 4.04 9.64 -4.39
N ILE A 175 3.94 10.96 -4.24
CA ILE A 175 3.98 11.63 -2.93
C ILE A 175 2.78 11.17 -2.07
N ALA A 176 1.58 11.12 -2.65
CA ALA A 176 0.39 10.68 -1.93
C ALA A 176 0.42 9.19 -1.57
N ALA A 177 0.99 8.34 -2.42
CA ALA A 177 1.14 6.92 -2.15
C ALA A 177 2.15 6.64 -1.02
N LEU A 178 3.24 7.41 -0.95
CA LEU A 178 4.28 7.27 0.07
C LEU A 178 3.83 7.75 1.45
N LYS A 179 2.86 8.66 1.53
CA LYS A 179 2.26 9.14 2.81
C LYS A 179 1.40 8.09 3.53
N MET A 180 1.49 6.82 3.19
CA MET A 180 0.76 5.70 3.83
C MET A 180 1.15 5.43 5.30
N GLY A 181 1.96 6.26 5.92
CA GLY A 181 2.34 6.11 7.32
C GLY A 181 1.42 6.82 8.32
N ASP A 182 0.50 7.66 7.84
CA ASP A 182 -0.19 8.67 8.66
C ASP A 182 -1.67 8.33 9.00
N GLU A 183 -2.12 7.08 8.78
CA GLU A 183 -3.49 6.63 9.18
C GLU A 183 -3.47 5.41 10.10
#